data_54e6d69c0af0f80e6756c86b4d255bad
#
_entry.id   54e6d69c0af0f80e6756c86b4d255bad
#
_cell.length_a   1.000
_cell.length_b   1.000
_cell.length_c   1.000
_cell.angle_alpha   90.00
_cell.angle_beta   90.00
_cell.angle_gamma   90.00
#
_symmetry.space_group_name_H-M   'P 1'
#
loop_
_entity.id
_entity.type
_entity.pdbx_description
1 polymer ?
#
loop_
_entity_poly.entity_id
_entity_poly.type
_entity_poly.pdbx_seq_one_letter_code
_entity_poly.pdbx_strand_id
1 'polypeptide(L)'
;VTNLKCTLAVTAGLCSSFAYAQKHPHVILIMTDQQRGDALGCMGNEAVISPNLDRLAGEGILFMNGYSSCPSSTPARAGMLTGLSPWHHGLLGYGEVSPEYKYEMPQMMKDAGYYTFGIGKMHWHPQRIKHGFEGTLLDESGRIEDPNFTSDYRQWFQIQAPGKNPDETGIGWNDHSASNYKLPENLHPTYWTGEMACQLIQNYDNSEKPLFLKVSFARPHSPYDPPQRYIDMYKDAQVPDPFIGDWCGKWAKELAPEKAAKDAPYGNFGNEYARNSKRYYYANITFIDEQIGRVIKALKEKGMYDNALIIFVSDHGDMMGDHYHWRKTYPYEGSTHIPYIVKWPAAEKVLPGKVDAPVELRDLLPTFLETAGVTVPTDMDGRPLLALAKGTATNWRKYIDLEHATCYSADNYWCALTDGKIKYVWYFHTGEEQLFDMVKDPKELHNAVNDKKYKKRLAEMRSEMVRHLSERGEEFVKDGQLVVREKTMLYGPNYPKKK
;
A
#
# COMPACT_ATOMS: atom_id res chain seq x y z
N VAL A 1 -49.41 19.58 -30.99
CA VAL A 1 -48.79 20.33 -29.86
C VAL A 1 -48.25 19.38 -28.77
N THR A 2 -48.67 18.10 -28.78
CA THR A 2 -48.32 17.11 -27.76
C THR A 2 -46.96 16.42 -28.01
N ASN A 3 -46.45 16.44 -29.25
CA ASN A 3 -45.21 15.74 -29.60
C ASN A 3 -43.92 16.55 -29.33
N LEU A 4 -44.00 17.86 -29.14
CA LEU A 4 -42.82 18.71 -28.90
C LEU A 4 -42.32 18.65 -27.46
N LYS A 5 -43.19 18.35 -26.47
CA LYS A 5 -42.83 18.26 -25.05
C LYS A 5 -42.12 16.94 -24.70
N CYS A 6 -42.42 15.84 -25.40
CA CYS A 6 -41.74 14.56 -25.18
C CYS A 6 -40.31 14.56 -25.74
N THR A 7 -40.06 15.19 -26.87
CA THR A 7 -38.74 15.22 -27.52
C THR A 7 -37.77 16.10 -26.72
N LEU A 8 -38.22 17.17 -26.08
CA LEU A 8 -37.39 18.02 -25.23
C LEU A 8 -37.00 17.35 -23.89
N ALA A 9 -37.87 16.50 -23.33
CA ALA A 9 -37.59 15.78 -22.09
C ALA A 9 -36.55 14.65 -22.29
N VAL A 10 -36.60 13.97 -23.45
CA VAL A 10 -35.63 12.89 -23.77
C VAL A 10 -34.25 13.47 -24.10
N THR A 11 -34.16 14.58 -24.82
CA THR A 11 -32.88 15.27 -25.08
C THR A 11 -32.27 15.89 -23.85
N ALA A 12 -33.08 16.44 -22.92
CA ALA A 12 -32.54 16.98 -21.65
C ALA A 12 -32.02 15.87 -20.71
N GLY A 13 -32.66 14.68 -20.69
CA GLY A 13 -32.21 13.53 -19.92
C GLY A 13 -30.90 12.93 -20.42
N LEU A 14 -30.73 12.82 -21.73
CA LEU A 14 -29.49 12.34 -22.36
C LEU A 14 -28.34 13.35 -22.19
N CYS A 15 -28.60 14.65 -22.33
CA CYS A 15 -27.61 15.69 -22.09
C CYS A 15 -27.19 15.77 -20.62
N SER A 16 -28.07 15.49 -19.66
CA SER A 16 -27.67 15.48 -18.24
C SER A 16 -26.85 14.28 -17.83
N SER A 17 -27.05 13.10 -18.43
CA SER A 17 -26.22 11.93 -18.17
C SER A 17 -24.83 12.06 -18.79
N PHE A 18 -24.71 12.60 -19.99
CA PHE A 18 -23.41 12.92 -20.61
C PHE A 18 -22.65 14.03 -19.83
N ALA A 19 -23.36 15.06 -19.36
CA ALA A 19 -22.76 16.13 -18.55
C ALA A 19 -22.30 15.62 -17.17
N TYR A 20 -22.96 14.60 -16.59
CA TYR A 20 -22.57 14.02 -15.31
C TYR A 20 -21.31 13.17 -15.45
N ALA A 21 -21.21 12.29 -16.45
CA ALA A 21 -20.03 11.47 -16.72
C ALA A 21 -18.78 12.32 -17.07
N GLN A 22 -18.95 13.46 -17.75
CA GLN A 22 -17.88 14.43 -18.02
C GLN A 22 -17.50 15.27 -16.80
N LYS A 23 -18.38 15.44 -15.82
CA LYS A 23 -18.18 16.30 -14.65
C LYS A 23 -17.28 15.62 -13.58
N HIS A 24 -17.31 14.31 -13.50
CA HIS A 24 -16.56 13.56 -12.49
C HIS A 24 -15.49 12.69 -13.18
N PRO A 25 -14.19 12.90 -12.86
CA PRO A 25 -13.12 12.09 -13.40
C PRO A 25 -13.25 10.62 -12.99
N HIS A 26 -12.72 9.70 -13.80
CA HIS A 26 -12.51 8.33 -13.36
C HIS A 26 -11.49 8.31 -12.20
N VAL A 27 -11.58 7.33 -11.33
CA VAL A 27 -10.62 7.10 -10.24
C VAL A 27 -10.05 5.69 -10.38
N ILE A 28 -8.75 5.60 -10.62
CA ILE A 28 -8.03 4.35 -10.83
C ILE A 28 -6.99 4.21 -9.74
N LEU A 29 -7.24 3.31 -8.80
CA LEU A 29 -6.29 2.93 -7.76
C LEU A 29 -5.55 1.67 -8.16
N ILE A 30 -4.27 1.80 -8.46
CA ILE A 30 -3.38 0.67 -8.73
C ILE A 30 -2.51 0.47 -7.50
N MET A 31 -2.43 -0.75 -7.01
CA MET A 31 -1.61 -1.05 -5.84
C MET A 31 -0.91 -2.39 -5.94
N THR A 32 0.20 -2.49 -5.24
CA THR A 32 0.95 -3.72 -5.00
C THR A 32 0.84 -4.15 -3.54
N ASP A 33 1.17 -5.39 -3.25
CA ASP A 33 1.32 -5.89 -1.88
C ASP A 33 2.81 -6.01 -1.55
N GLN A 34 3.23 -5.38 -0.45
CA GLN A 34 4.58 -5.52 0.10
C GLN A 34 5.70 -4.88 -0.76
N GLN A 35 5.40 -3.82 -1.54
CA GLN A 35 6.43 -3.10 -2.29
C GLN A 35 7.02 -1.96 -1.47
N ARG A 36 8.32 -2.01 -1.22
CA ARG A 36 9.07 -0.95 -0.52
C ARG A 36 9.21 0.32 -1.37
N GLY A 37 9.23 1.47 -0.70
CA GLY A 37 9.23 2.79 -1.36
C GLY A 37 10.46 3.06 -2.22
N ASP A 38 11.62 2.52 -1.85
CA ASP A 38 12.87 2.69 -2.59
C ASP A 38 13.04 1.68 -3.76
N ALA A 39 12.03 0.87 -4.07
CA ALA A 39 12.09 -0.14 -5.13
C ALA A 39 11.45 0.36 -6.45
N LEU A 40 11.81 1.56 -6.89
CA LEU A 40 11.45 2.14 -8.19
C LEU A 40 12.60 3.01 -8.73
N GLY A 41 12.74 3.09 -10.07
CA GLY A 41 13.72 3.95 -10.73
C GLY A 41 13.52 5.42 -10.40
N CYS A 42 12.28 5.93 -10.40
CA CYS A 42 11.96 7.32 -10.05
C CYS A 42 12.29 7.69 -8.59
N MET A 43 12.46 6.70 -7.70
CA MET A 43 12.94 6.86 -6.32
C MET A 43 14.48 6.80 -6.20
N GLY A 44 15.19 6.71 -7.32
CA GLY A 44 16.64 6.70 -7.36
C GLY A 44 17.28 5.31 -7.25
N ASN A 45 16.52 4.24 -7.41
CA ASN A 45 17.05 2.87 -7.41
C ASN A 45 17.45 2.45 -8.83
N GLU A 46 18.75 2.52 -9.11
CA GLU A 46 19.32 2.19 -10.44
C GLU A 46 19.24 0.68 -10.76
N ALA A 47 19.04 -0.17 -9.75
CA ALA A 47 18.94 -1.62 -9.96
C ALA A 47 17.55 -2.07 -10.39
N VAL A 48 16.51 -1.27 -10.19
CA VAL A 48 15.11 -1.63 -10.51
C VAL A 48 14.70 -1.11 -11.88
N ILE A 49 14.07 -1.95 -12.67
CA ILE A 49 13.55 -1.61 -14.00
C ILE A 49 12.04 -1.40 -13.89
N SER A 50 11.61 -0.11 -13.89
CA SER A 50 10.20 0.28 -13.71
C SER A 50 9.76 1.41 -14.67
N PRO A 51 9.96 1.27 -16.00
CA PRO A 51 9.81 2.39 -16.93
C PRO A 51 8.39 2.94 -17.04
N ASN A 52 7.35 2.15 -16.79
CA ASN A 52 5.96 2.62 -16.87
C ASN A 52 5.58 3.42 -15.62
N LEU A 53 5.98 2.96 -14.43
CA LEU A 53 5.80 3.69 -13.19
C LEU A 53 6.66 4.96 -13.14
N ASP A 54 7.89 4.90 -13.64
CA ASP A 54 8.77 6.08 -13.74
C ASP A 54 8.17 7.15 -14.67
N ARG A 55 7.54 6.70 -15.78
CA ARG A 55 6.81 7.62 -16.67
C ARG A 55 5.57 8.19 -15.99
N LEU A 56 4.78 7.38 -15.29
CA LEU A 56 3.61 7.85 -14.53
C LEU A 56 4.02 8.89 -13.48
N ALA A 57 5.13 8.67 -12.78
CA ALA A 57 5.71 9.63 -11.84
C ALA A 57 6.14 10.92 -12.53
N GLY A 58 6.69 10.82 -13.74
CA GLY A 58 7.07 11.99 -14.57
C GLY A 58 5.88 12.77 -15.16
N GLU A 59 4.70 12.14 -15.24
CA GLU A 59 3.45 12.79 -15.69
C GLU A 59 2.58 13.29 -14.51
N GLY A 60 2.95 12.97 -13.26
CA GLY A 60 2.20 13.29 -12.05
C GLY A 60 3.06 13.84 -10.92
N ILE A 61 2.60 13.64 -9.70
CA ILE A 61 3.35 13.95 -8.47
C ILE A 61 3.91 12.66 -7.87
N LEU A 62 5.21 12.67 -7.63
CA LEU A 62 5.89 11.68 -6.81
C LEU A 62 6.01 12.20 -5.38
N PHE A 63 5.28 11.60 -4.44
CA PHE A 63 5.43 11.89 -3.03
C PHE A 63 6.62 11.11 -2.48
N MET A 64 7.65 11.83 -2.02
CA MET A 64 8.91 11.24 -1.59
C MET A 64 8.81 10.54 -0.23
N ASN A 65 7.84 10.94 0.60
CA ASN A 65 7.62 10.44 1.96
C ASN A 65 6.20 9.84 2.08
N GLY A 66 5.94 8.79 1.27
CA GLY A 66 4.72 7.99 1.35
C GLY A 66 4.84 6.88 2.40
N TYR A 67 3.88 6.74 3.30
CA TYR A 67 3.94 5.77 4.39
C TYR A 67 2.71 4.86 4.49
N SER A 68 2.93 3.69 5.06
CA SER A 68 1.90 2.81 5.61
C SER A 68 1.88 2.97 7.12
N SER A 69 0.80 3.51 7.67
CA SER A 69 0.70 3.82 9.11
C SER A 69 0.69 2.58 10.00
N CYS A 70 0.27 1.43 9.46
CA CYS A 70 0.40 0.14 10.15
C CYS A 70 0.89 -0.91 9.15
N PRO A 71 2.21 -1.18 9.08
CA PRO A 71 2.85 -1.85 7.95
C PRO A 71 2.63 -3.37 7.95
N SER A 72 1.39 -3.77 7.75
CA SER A 72 0.97 -5.13 7.36
C SER A 72 -0.36 -5.06 6.62
N SER A 73 -0.67 -6.06 5.80
CA SER A 73 -1.72 -5.92 4.79
C SER A 73 -3.10 -5.57 5.35
N THR A 74 -3.55 -6.21 6.43
CA THR A 74 -4.91 -6.00 6.95
C THR A 74 -5.13 -4.62 7.56
N PRO A 75 -4.30 -4.11 8.49
CA PRO A 75 -4.51 -2.77 9.05
C PRO A 75 -4.21 -1.64 8.05
N ALA A 76 -3.22 -1.81 7.17
CA ALA A 76 -2.96 -0.85 6.10
C ALA A 76 -4.18 -0.69 5.16
N ARG A 77 -4.79 -1.83 4.78
CA ARG A 77 -6.00 -1.84 3.94
C ARG A 77 -7.24 -1.34 4.69
N ALA A 78 -7.32 -1.50 6.02
CA ALA A 78 -8.36 -0.88 6.84
C ALA A 78 -8.21 0.65 6.86
N GLY A 79 -7.00 1.19 7.03
CA GLY A 79 -6.73 2.64 6.96
C GLY A 79 -7.09 3.23 5.59
N MET A 80 -6.71 2.56 4.51
CA MET A 80 -7.06 2.93 3.15
C MET A 80 -8.59 2.88 2.91
N LEU A 81 -9.26 1.83 3.41
CA LEU A 81 -10.70 1.64 3.26
C LEU A 81 -11.51 2.75 3.95
N THR A 82 -11.06 3.18 5.13
CA THR A 82 -11.81 4.04 6.02
C THR A 82 -11.38 5.52 6.01
N GLY A 83 -10.17 5.81 5.57
CA GLY A 83 -9.57 7.15 5.73
C GLY A 83 -9.21 7.48 7.18
N LEU A 84 -9.16 6.47 8.08
CA LEU A 84 -8.90 6.63 9.51
C LEU A 84 -7.52 6.10 9.90
N SER A 85 -6.98 6.64 11.00
CA SER A 85 -5.75 6.16 11.63
C SER A 85 -5.95 4.76 12.24
N PRO A 86 -4.88 4.01 12.52
CA PRO A 86 -4.98 2.70 13.17
C PRO A 86 -5.80 2.74 14.45
N TRP A 87 -5.61 3.76 15.30
CA TRP A 87 -6.39 3.94 16.52
C TRP A 87 -7.88 4.13 16.26
N HIS A 88 -8.24 4.94 15.25
CA HIS A 88 -9.62 5.28 14.96
C HIS A 88 -10.38 4.20 14.16
N HIS A 89 -9.72 3.43 13.29
CA HIS A 89 -10.36 2.24 12.72
C HIS A 89 -10.23 1.00 13.62
N GLY A 90 -9.38 1.06 14.64
CA GLY A 90 -9.28 0.10 15.72
C GLY A 90 -8.49 -1.18 15.43
N LEU A 91 -7.95 -1.40 14.23
CA LEU A 91 -7.11 -2.55 13.90
C LEU A 91 -5.63 -2.14 13.97
N LEU A 92 -4.94 -2.49 15.07
CA LEU A 92 -3.62 -1.97 15.41
C LEU A 92 -2.46 -2.88 14.96
N GLY A 93 -2.75 -3.95 14.26
CA GLY A 93 -1.77 -4.91 13.76
C GLY A 93 -2.41 -5.96 12.86
N TYR A 94 -1.68 -7.03 12.56
CA TYR A 94 -2.16 -8.10 11.69
C TYR A 94 -3.32 -8.87 12.36
N GLY A 95 -4.53 -8.58 11.93
CA GLY A 95 -5.79 -9.15 12.38
C GLY A 95 -6.84 -9.12 11.27
N GLU A 96 -8.08 -9.36 11.60
CA GLU A 96 -9.19 -9.34 10.63
C GLU A 96 -9.63 -7.90 10.34
N VAL A 97 -9.78 -7.54 9.08
CA VAL A 97 -10.51 -6.32 8.67
C VAL A 97 -11.97 -6.52 9.04
N SER A 98 -12.59 -5.56 9.73
CA SER A 98 -14.01 -5.68 10.10
C SER A 98 -14.89 -5.77 8.85
N PRO A 99 -15.95 -6.58 8.87
CA PRO A 99 -16.90 -6.66 7.76
C PRO A 99 -17.71 -5.37 7.54
N GLU A 100 -17.68 -4.44 8.50
CA GLU A 100 -18.39 -3.16 8.43
C GLU A 100 -17.62 -2.07 9.15
N TYR A 101 -17.44 -0.92 8.50
CA TYR A 101 -16.90 0.31 9.09
C TYR A 101 -17.83 1.49 8.86
N LYS A 102 -17.66 2.56 9.64
CA LYS A 102 -18.41 3.83 9.46
C LYS A 102 -18.20 4.42 8.06
N TYR A 103 -16.99 4.35 7.56
CA TYR A 103 -16.58 4.80 6.23
C TYR A 103 -16.00 3.62 5.46
N GLU A 104 -16.46 3.44 4.24
CA GLU A 104 -16.00 2.38 3.34
C GLU A 104 -15.80 2.94 1.94
N MET A 105 -14.56 3.00 1.50
CA MET A 105 -14.15 3.65 0.26
C MET A 105 -15.01 3.26 -0.96
N PRO A 106 -15.27 1.96 -1.27
CA PRO A 106 -16.08 1.60 -2.42
C PRO A 106 -17.53 2.03 -2.28
N GLN A 107 -18.11 1.94 -1.06
CA GLN A 107 -19.49 2.36 -0.81
C GLN A 107 -19.64 3.87 -0.98
N MET A 108 -18.72 4.67 -0.41
CA MET A 108 -18.76 6.12 -0.53
C MET A 108 -18.60 6.59 -1.98
N MET A 109 -17.75 5.92 -2.77
CA MET A 109 -17.60 6.20 -4.21
C MET A 109 -18.85 5.78 -5.00
N LYS A 110 -19.49 4.67 -4.65
CA LYS A 110 -20.79 4.26 -5.22
C LYS A 110 -21.87 5.29 -4.94
N ASP A 111 -21.94 5.78 -3.70
CA ASP A 111 -22.90 6.81 -3.28
C ASP A 111 -22.65 8.16 -4.00
N ALA A 112 -21.38 8.42 -4.37
CA ALA A 112 -20.98 9.55 -5.22
C ALA A 112 -21.32 9.35 -6.71
N GLY A 113 -21.97 8.24 -7.09
CA GLY A 113 -22.43 7.97 -8.44
C GLY A 113 -21.45 7.21 -9.35
N TYR A 114 -20.36 6.67 -8.81
CA TYR A 114 -19.42 5.86 -9.57
C TYR A 114 -19.91 4.42 -9.77
N TYR A 115 -19.55 3.83 -10.89
CA TYR A 115 -19.49 2.37 -10.98
C TYR A 115 -18.21 1.89 -10.30
N THR A 116 -18.33 0.95 -9.36
CA THR A 116 -17.22 0.57 -8.48
C THR A 116 -16.83 -0.89 -8.66
N PHE A 117 -15.56 -1.15 -8.96
CA PHE A 117 -15.08 -2.49 -9.23
C PHE A 117 -13.69 -2.75 -8.64
N GLY A 118 -13.46 -3.96 -8.09
CA GLY A 118 -12.20 -4.38 -7.50
C GLY A 118 -11.62 -5.61 -8.20
N ILE A 119 -10.31 -5.57 -8.55
CA ILE A 119 -9.59 -6.69 -9.18
C ILE A 119 -8.34 -7.01 -8.37
N GLY A 120 -8.08 -8.30 -8.12
CA GLY A 120 -6.90 -8.80 -7.43
C GLY A 120 -7.08 -8.92 -5.93
N LYS A 121 -6.04 -8.62 -5.15
CA LYS A 121 -6.02 -8.85 -3.70
C LYS A 121 -6.75 -7.77 -2.91
N MET A 122 -7.78 -8.15 -2.17
CA MET A 122 -8.50 -7.27 -1.24
C MET A 122 -8.06 -7.46 0.22
N HIS A 123 -7.78 -8.69 0.62
CA HIS A 123 -7.38 -9.10 1.97
C HIS A 123 -8.42 -8.75 3.04
N TRP A 124 -9.68 -8.89 2.69
CA TRP A 124 -10.81 -8.65 3.58
C TRP A 124 -11.33 -9.95 4.20
N HIS A 125 -12.07 -9.81 5.28
CA HIS A 125 -12.73 -10.92 5.95
C HIS A 125 -14.23 -10.61 6.19
N PRO A 126 -15.17 -11.50 5.77
CA PRO A 126 -14.97 -12.67 4.89
C PRO A 126 -14.40 -12.29 3.51
N GLN A 127 -13.66 -13.20 2.87
CA GLN A 127 -12.91 -12.90 1.63
C GLN A 127 -13.78 -12.39 0.47
N ARG A 128 -15.07 -12.75 0.41
CA ARG A 128 -16.05 -12.30 -0.60
C ARG A 128 -16.80 -11.03 -0.24
N ILE A 129 -16.52 -10.41 0.91
CA ILE A 129 -17.17 -9.13 1.26
C ILE A 129 -16.75 -8.05 0.27
N LYS A 130 -17.68 -7.17 -0.08
CA LYS A 130 -17.46 -6.16 -1.13
C LYS A 130 -17.22 -4.75 -0.61
N HIS A 131 -17.58 -4.44 0.63
CA HIS A 131 -17.51 -3.08 1.21
C HIS A 131 -18.06 -1.98 0.27
N GLY A 132 -19.09 -2.32 -0.52
CA GLY A 132 -19.72 -1.41 -1.46
C GLY A 132 -19.29 -1.54 -2.93
N PHE A 133 -18.27 -2.35 -3.28
CA PHE A 133 -18.02 -2.67 -4.68
C PHE A 133 -19.23 -3.34 -5.33
N GLU A 134 -19.58 -2.94 -6.54
CA GLU A 134 -20.63 -3.61 -7.33
C GLU A 134 -20.15 -4.98 -7.81
N GLY A 135 -18.87 -5.10 -8.14
CA GLY A 135 -18.23 -6.36 -8.51
C GLY A 135 -16.79 -6.48 -8.07
N THR A 136 -16.33 -7.73 -7.91
CA THR A 136 -14.92 -8.05 -7.62
C THR A 136 -14.49 -9.28 -8.42
N LEU A 137 -13.23 -9.29 -8.85
CA LEU A 137 -12.51 -10.47 -9.35
C LEU A 137 -11.29 -10.67 -8.45
N LEU A 138 -11.30 -11.72 -7.63
CA LEU A 138 -10.34 -11.89 -6.54
C LEU A 138 -9.15 -12.78 -6.91
N ASP A 139 -7.95 -12.31 -6.51
CA ASP A 139 -6.76 -13.13 -6.32
C ASP A 139 -6.23 -12.90 -4.90
N GLU A 140 -6.45 -13.86 -4.01
CA GLU A 140 -6.07 -13.79 -2.61
C GLU A 140 -4.76 -14.54 -2.31
N SER A 141 -3.90 -14.71 -3.29
CA SER A 141 -2.59 -15.38 -3.15
C SER A 141 -2.70 -16.80 -2.56
N GLY A 142 -3.73 -17.56 -2.89
CA GLY A 142 -3.95 -18.92 -2.37
C GLY A 142 -4.33 -19.00 -0.89
N ARG A 143 -4.51 -17.86 -0.22
CA ARG A 143 -5.00 -17.85 1.14
C ARG A 143 -6.47 -18.26 1.19
N ILE A 144 -6.79 -19.22 2.05
CA ILE A 144 -8.10 -19.77 2.27
C ILE A 144 -8.44 -19.60 3.75
N GLU A 145 -9.32 -18.66 4.06
CA GLU A 145 -9.81 -18.42 5.42
C GLU A 145 -11.16 -19.14 5.65
N ASP A 146 -11.94 -19.31 4.58
CA ASP A 146 -13.14 -20.14 4.54
C ASP A 146 -12.84 -21.39 3.70
N PRO A 147 -13.09 -22.62 4.21
CA PRO A 147 -12.87 -23.86 3.45
C PRO A 147 -13.59 -23.94 2.10
N ASN A 148 -14.68 -23.19 1.95
CA ASN A 148 -15.45 -23.12 0.70
C ASN A 148 -14.97 -22.00 -0.26
N PHE A 149 -13.99 -21.20 0.15
CA PHE A 149 -13.49 -20.11 -0.69
C PHE A 149 -12.53 -20.61 -1.76
N THR A 150 -12.81 -20.25 -2.99
CA THR A 150 -11.86 -20.32 -4.12
C THR A 150 -11.85 -18.97 -4.82
N SER A 151 -10.68 -18.36 -5.02
CA SER A 151 -10.57 -17.07 -5.70
C SER A 151 -10.94 -17.21 -7.18
N ASP A 152 -11.33 -16.07 -7.80
CA ASP A 152 -11.70 -16.04 -9.21
C ASP A 152 -10.50 -16.38 -10.10
N TYR A 153 -9.28 -15.95 -9.73
CA TYR A 153 -8.05 -16.36 -10.38
C TYR A 153 -7.87 -17.88 -10.36
N ARG A 154 -8.05 -18.56 -9.23
CA ARG A 154 -7.87 -20.02 -9.14
C ARG A 154 -8.91 -20.79 -9.92
N GLN A 155 -10.15 -20.32 -9.95
CA GLN A 155 -11.20 -20.90 -10.79
C GLN A 155 -10.85 -20.77 -12.27
N TRP A 156 -10.46 -19.57 -12.71
CA TRP A 156 -10.00 -19.30 -14.05
C TRP A 156 -8.78 -20.16 -14.42
N PHE A 157 -7.79 -20.25 -13.52
CA PHE A 157 -6.58 -21.05 -13.74
C PHE A 157 -6.89 -22.52 -13.98
N GLN A 158 -7.79 -23.13 -13.21
CA GLN A 158 -8.18 -24.54 -13.38
C GLN A 158 -8.86 -24.80 -14.75
N ILE A 159 -9.57 -23.80 -15.28
CA ILE A 159 -10.17 -23.88 -16.63
C ILE A 159 -9.08 -23.77 -17.71
N GLN A 160 -8.11 -22.88 -17.55
CA GLN A 160 -7.06 -22.64 -18.55
C GLN A 160 -5.97 -23.73 -18.54
N ALA A 161 -5.68 -24.30 -17.38
CA ALA A 161 -4.61 -25.28 -17.18
C ALA A 161 -5.08 -26.44 -16.27
N PRO A 162 -6.02 -27.30 -16.74
CA PRO A 162 -6.55 -28.39 -15.95
C PRO A 162 -5.45 -29.31 -15.39
N GLY A 163 -5.53 -29.62 -14.10
CA GLY A 163 -4.58 -30.50 -13.43
C GLY A 163 -3.20 -29.88 -13.13
N LYS A 164 -2.97 -28.61 -13.49
CA LYS A 164 -1.76 -27.88 -13.07
C LYS A 164 -1.97 -27.20 -11.71
N ASN A 165 -0.86 -26.90 -11.03
CA ASN A 165 -0.86 -26.19 -9.77
C ASN A 165 -0.35 -24.74 -9.96
N PRO A 166 -1.13 -23.70 -9.65
CA PRO A 166 -0.65 -22.30 -9.73
C PRO A 166 0.51 -22.00 -8.77
N ASP A 167 0.65 -22.79 -7.70
CA ASP A 167 1.71 -22.66 -6.69
C ASP A 167 2.85 -23.67 -6.93
N GLU A 168 3.16 -23.95 -8.16
CA GLU A 168 4.08 -25.02 -8.60
C GLU A 168 5.53 -24.84 -8.10
N THR A 169 5.93 -23.63 -7.77
CA THR A 169 7.26 -23.35 -7.21
C THR A 169 7.42 -23.91 -5.79
N GLY A 170 6.33 -24.18 -5.08
CA GLY A 170 6.32 -24.63 -3.69
C GLY A 170 6.83 -23.58 -2.69
N ILE A 171 7.02 -22.31 -3.12
CA ILE A 171 7.41 -21.21 -2.23
C ILE A 171 6.17 -20.80 -1.44
N GLY A 172 6.29 -20.74 -0.11
CA GLY A 172 5.22 -20.33 0.79
C GLY A 172 4.94 -18.82 0.73
N TRP A 173 3.75 -18.43 1.21
CA TRP A 173 3.25 -17.05 1.16
C TRP A 173 4.05 -16.04 2.00
N ASN A 174 4.92 -16.50 2.88
CA ASN A 174 5.78 -15.67 3.71
C ASN A 174 7.26 -16.00 3.52
N ASP A 175 7.60 -16.93 2.61
CA ASP A 175 8.98 -17.28 2.34
C ASP A 175 9.72 -16.11 1.66
N HIS A 176 10.95 -15.88 2.05
CA HIS A 176 11.86 -14.97 1.35
C HIS A 176 12.84 -15.70 0.43
N SER A 177 12.59 -17.00 0.16
CA SER A 177 13.25 -17.75 -0.91
C SER A 177 12.69 -17.37 -2.28
N ALA A 178 13.43 -17.64 -3.34
CA ALA A 178 13.12 -17.24 -4.69
C ALA A 178 13.30 -18.39 -5.70
N SER A 179 12.45 -18.42 -6.70
CA SER A 179 12.52 -19.32 -7.86
C SER A 179 11.77 -18.72 -9.03
N ASN A 180 12.09 -19.13 -10.27
CA ASN A 180 11.31 -18.69 -11.42
C ASN A 180 9.99 -19.47 -11.54
N TYR A 181 8.94 -18.79 -12.01
CA TYR A 181 7.69 -19.41 -12.42
C TYR A 181 7.92 -20.27 -13.68
N LYS A 182 7.46 -21.52 -13.66
CA LYS A 182 7.76 -22.51 -14.71
C LYS A 182 6.62 -22.76 -15.68
N LEU A 183 5.41 -22.33 -15.33
CA LEU A 183 4.27 -22.37 -16.21
C LEU A 183 4.29 -21.18 -17.19
N PRO A 184 3.48 -21.21 -18.26
CA PRO A 184 3.35 -20.06 -19.16
C PRO A 184 3.01 -18.77 -18.41
N GLU A 185 3.66 -17.68 -18.78
CA GLU A 185 3.55 -16.37 -18.13
C GLU A 185 2.11 -15.86 -18.02
N ASN A 186 1.30 -16.11 -19.05
CA ASN A 186 -0.11 -15.71 -19.07
C ASN A 186 -1.00 -16.45 -18.06
N LEU A 187 -0.48 -17.48 -17.40
CA LEU A 187 -1.13 -18.18 -16.29
C LEU A 187 -0.76 -17.60 -14.93
N HIS A 188 0.26 -16.73 -14.86
CA HIS A 188 0.70 -16.14 -13.61
C HIS A 188 -0.34 -15.13 -13.04
N PRO A 189 -0.57 -15.07 -11.71
CA PRO A 189 -1.58 -14.18 -11.13
C PRO A 189 -1.35 -12.70 -11.43
N THR A 190 -0.08 -12.26 -11.55
CA THR A 190 0.25 -10.88 -11.95
C THR A 190 -0.25 -10.56 -13.36
N TYR A 191 -0.04 -11.46 -14.32
CA TYR A 191 -0.56 -11.32 -15.69
C TYR A 191 -2.10 -11.27 -15.67
N TRP A 192 -2.73 -12.23 -14.98
CA TRP A 192 -4.18 -12.32 -14.89
C TRP A 192 -4.80 -11.03 -14.31
N THR A 193 -4.23 -10.48 -13.24
CA THR A 193 -4.73 -9.23 -12.64
C THR A 193 -4.67 -8.07 -13.64
N GLY A 194 -3.56 -7.92 -14.36
CA GLY A 194 -3.42 -6.91 -15.41
C GLY A 194 -4.37 -7.12 -16.57
N GLU A 195 -4.53 -8.37 -17.03
CA GLU A 195 -5.45 -8.74 -18.11
C GLU A 195 -6.91 -8.47 -17.78
N MET A 196 -7.37 -8.83 -16.56
CA MET A 196 -8.73 -8.56 -16.11
C MET A 196 -9.01 -7.06 -16.04
N ALA A 197 -8.03 -6.26 -15.59
CA ALA A 197 -8.14 -4.82 -15.58
C ALA A 197 -8.24 -4.22 -17.00
N CYS A 198 -7.42 -4.69 -17.92
CA CYS A 198 -7.50 -4.27 -19.33
C CYS A 198 -8.85 -4.60 -19.96
N GLN A 199 -9.33 -5.85 -19.77
CA GLN A 199 -10.63 -6.27 -20.30
C GLN A 199 -11.79 -5.47 -19.72
N LEU A 200 -11.77 -5.18 -18.40
CA LEU A 200 -12.80 -4.35 -17.79
C LEU A 200 -12.80 -2.95 -18.41
N ILE A 201 -11.64 -2.29 -18.52
CA ILE A 201 -11.52 -0.94 -19.09
C ILE A 201 -12.00 -0.91 -20.55
N GLN A 202 -11.57 -1.87 -21.36
CA GLN A 202 -11.94 -1.92 -22.78
C GLN A 202 -13.44 -2.10 -22.99
N ASN A 203 -14.10 -2.91 -22.15
CA ASN A 203 -15.52 -3.21 -22.26
C ASN A 203 -16.41 -2.27 -21.44
N TYR A 204 -15.84 -1.38 -20.62
CA TYR A 204 -16.61 -0.47 -19.81
C TYR A 204 -17.32 0.60 -20.65
N ASP A 205 -18.62 0.77 -20.44
CA ASP A 205 -19.36 1.90 -21.02
C ASP A 205 -19.20 3.14 -20.14
N ASN A 206 -18.26 4.01 -20.51
CA ASN A 206 -17.95 5.25 -19.79
C ASN A 206 -18.93 6.40 -20.07
N SER A 207 -19.99 6.16 -20.86
CA SER A 207 -21.02 7.18 -21.13
C SER A 207 -22.04 7.35 -19.99
N GLU A 208 -22.20 6.33 -19.14
CA GLU A 208 -23.21 6.34 -18.07
C GLU A 208 -22.70 6.88 -16.74
N LYS A 209 -21.58 6.34 -16.25
CA LYS A 209 -21.01 6.67 -14.93
C LYS A 209 -19.50 6.79 -15.01
N PRO A 210 -18.87 7.62 -14.14
CA PRO A 210 -17.42 7.52 -13.93
C PRO A 210 -17.08 6.19 -13.27
N LEU A 211 -15.90 5.65 -13.61
CA LEU A 211 -15.41 4.39 -13.06
C LEU A 211 -14.53 4.64 -11.82
N PHE A 212 -14.81 3.94 -10.72
CA PHE A 212 -13.86 3.70 -9.65
C PHE A 212 -13.34 2.26 -9.75
N LEU A 213 -12.08 2.11 -10.15
CA LEU A 213 -11.42 0.81 -10.33
C LEU A 213 -10.24 0.68 -9.37
N LYS A 214 -10.25 -0.37 -8.54
CA LYS A 214 -9.10 -0.80 -7.75
C LYS A 214 -8.46 -2.01 -8.41
N VAL A 215 -7.19 -1.89 -8.82
CA VAL A 215 -6.36 -2.99 -9.34
C VAL A 215 -5.27 -3.28 -8.32
N SER A 216 -5.32 -4.43 -7.67
CA SER A 216 -4.47 -4.78 -6.54
C SER A 216 -3.66 -6.05 -6.83
N PHE A 217 -2.41 -5.88 -7.25
CA PHE A 217 -1.49 -6.99 -7.47
C PHE A 217 -1.09 -7.65 -6.16
N ALA A 218 -1.10 -8.99 -6.11
CA ALA A 218 -0.68 -9.75 -4.95
C ALA A 218 0.86 -9.83 -4.82
N ARG A 219 1.59 -9.54 -5.90
CA ARG A 219 3.06 -9.40 -5.91
C ARG A 219 3.44 -7.91 -5.71
N PRO A 220 4.68 -7.60 -5.32
CA PRO A 220 5.85 -8.48 -5.13
C PRO A 220 5.88 -9.24 -3.79
N HIS A 221 4.78 -9.28 -3.00
CA HIS A 221 4.68 -10.19 -1.85
C HIS A 221 5.05 -11.62 -2.28
N SER A 222 5.71 -12.37 -1.39
CA SER A 222 6.04 -13.78 -1.65
C SER A 222 4.83 -14.58 -2.19
N PRO A 223 5.06 -15.53 -3.08
CA PRO A 223 6.33 -16.05 -3.62
C PRO A 223 7.11 -15.05 -4.49
N TYR A 224 8.44 -15.07 -4.39
CA TYR A 224 9.29 -14.35 -5.34
C TYR A 224 9.50 -15.25 -6.56
N ASP A 225 8.52 -15.25 -7.45
CA ASP A 225 8.36 -16.22 -8.54
C ASP A 225 8.11 -15.59 -9.93
N PRO A 226 8.88 -14.55 -10.33
CA PRO A 226 8.69 -13.96 -11.64
C PRO A 226 9.00 -14.97 -12.76
N PRO A 227 8.38 -14.82 -13.96
CA PRO A 227 8.77 -15.58 -15.16
C PRO A 227 10.25 -15.36 -15.53
N GLN A 228 10.89 -16.39 -16.14
CA GLN A 228 12.33 -16.41 -16.42
C GLN A 228 12.82 -15.15 -17.15
N ARG A 229 12.08 -14.65 -18.15
CA ARG A 229 12.50 -13.48 -18.94
C ARG A 229 12.75 -12.23 -18.08
N TYR A 230 12.03 -12.04 -16.99
CA TYR A 230 12.24 -10.92 -16.09
C TYR A 230 13.49 -11.14 -15.20
N ILE A 231 13.77 -12.38 -14.80
CA ILE A 231 15.00 -12.71 -14.07
C ILE A 231 16.23 -12.45 -14.93
N ASP A 232 16.16 -12.81 -16.22
CA ASP A 232 17.25 -12.61 -17.17
C ASP A 232 17.62 -11.12 -17.33
N MET A 233 16.66 -10.19 -17.14
CA MET A 233 16.92 -8.75 -17.12
C MET A 233 17.80 -8.33 -15.94
N TYR A 234 17.86 -9.12 -14.88
CA TYR A 234 18.58 -8.81 -13.63
C TYR A 234 19.88 -9.62 -13.44
N LYS A 235 20.28 -10.43 -14.41
CA LYS A 235 21.48 -11.29 -14.26
C LYS A 235 22.76 -10.51 -13.94
N ASP A 236 22.90 -9.32 -14.51
CA ASP A 236 24.07 -8.43 -14.33
C ASP A 236 23.76 -7.22 -13.44
N ALA A 237 22.56 -7.14 -12.84
CA ALA A 237 22.14 -6.01 -12.01
C ALA A 237 22.95 -5.96 -10.71
N GLN A 238 23.42 -4.76 -10.36
CA GLN A 238 24.11 -4.48 -9.10
C GLN A 238 23.09 -4.31 -7.97
N VAL A 239 22.52 -5.43 -7.51
CA VAL A 239 21.57 -5.42 -6.40
C VAL A 239 22.32 -5.16 -5.08
N PRO A 240 21.91 -4.14 -4.30
CA PRO A 240 22.63 -3.78 -3.08
C PRO A 240 22.49 -4.84 -1.98
N ASP A 241 23.53 -4.95 -1.16
CA ASP A 241 23.50 -5.70 0.09
C ASP A 241 22.42 -5.13 1.04
N PRO A 242 21.95 -5.91 2.02
CA PRO A 242 21.13 -5.37 3.10
C PRO A 242 21.86 -4.27 3.86
N PHE A 243 21.13 -3.26 4.26
CA PHE A 243 21.62 -2.19 5.12
C PHE A 243 21.62 -2.66 6.57
N ILE A 244 22.76 -2.53 7.27
CA ILE A 244 22.93 -3.04 8.62
C ILE A 244 23.27 -1.88 9.55
N GLY A 245 22.37 -1.57 10.48
CA GLY A 245 22.56 -0.53 11.49
C GLY A 245 23.44 -0.96 12.65
N ASP A 246 24.04 0.00 13.33
CA ASP A 246 24.89 -0.21 14.53
C ASP A 246 24.12 -0.73 15.77
N TRP A 247 22.80 -0.67 15.72
CA TRP A 247 21.86 -1.02 16.79
C TRP A 247 21.24 -2.42 16.66
N CYS A 248 21.33 -3.07 15.49
CA CYS A 248 20.56 -4.29 15.17
C CYS A 248 21.31 -5.61 15.51
N GLY A 249 22.43 -5.55 16.20
CA GLY A 249 23.27 -6.72 16.51
C GLY A 249 22.55 -7.87 17.23
N LYS A 250 21.50 -7.57 18.02
CA LYS A 250 20.67 -8.59 18.68
C LYS A 250 19.94 -9.51 17.71
N TRP A 251 19.77 -9.11 16.44
CA TRP A 251 19.09 -9.85 15.38
C TRP A 251 20.06 -10.57 14.42
N ALA A 252 21.37 -10.43 14.63
CA ALA A 252 22.43 -10.89 13.74
C ALA A 252 22.67 -12.41 13.76
N LYS A 253 21.78 -13.21 14.37
CA LYS A 253 21.93 -14.67 14.41
C LYS A 253 22.10 -15.21 12.99
N GLU A 254 23.21 -15.88 12.74
CA GLU A 254 23.47 -16.53 11.45
C GLU A 254 22.51 -17.71 11.26
N LEU A 255 21.89 -17.76 10.09
CA LEU A 255 20.97 -18.80 9.67
C LEU A 255 21.40 -19.37 8.33
N ALA A 256 21.52 -20.69 8.25
CA ALA A 256 21.75 -21.38 6.98
C ALA A 256 20.39 -21.54 6.26
N PRO A 257 20.24 -21.04 5.02
CA PRO A 257 18.96 -21.06 4.31
C PRO A 257 18.34 -22.45 4.16
N GLU A 258 19.16 -23.48 3.98
CA GLU A 258 18.72 -24.86 3.84
C GLU A 258 18.30 -25.53 5.17
N LYS A 259 18.66 -24.93 6.32
CA LYS A 259 18.36 -25.43 7.67
C LYS A 259 17.39 -24.56 8.46
N ALA A 260 17.25 -23.28 8.07
CA ALA A 260 16.38 -22.35 8.71
C ALA A 260 14.97 -22.37 8.06
N ALA A 261 13.95 -21.96 8.82
CA ALA A 261 12.66 -21.65 8.26
C ALA A 261 12.80 -20.49 7.24
N LYS A 262 12.39 -20.72 6.01
CA LYS A 262 12.49 -19.74 4.91
C LYS A 262 11.53 -18.55 5.09
N ASP A 263 10.67 -18.62 6.06
CA ASP A 263 9.73 -17.57 6.50
C ASP A 263 10.19 -16.87 7.79
N ALA A 264 11.44 -17.12 8.25
CA ALA A 264 11.96 -16.48 9.46
C ALA A 264 11.89 -14.95 9.37
N PRO A 265 11.31 -14.28 10.38
CA PRO A 265 11.11 -12.82 10.32
C PRO A 265 12.38 -12.02 10.57
N TYR A 266 13.43 -12.63 11.12
CA TYR A 266 14.73 -12.02 11.38
C TYR A 266 15.83 -13.07 11.36
N GLY A 267 17.07 -12.61 11.12
CA GLY A 267 18.28 -13.39 11.08
C GLY A 267 19.17 -13.04 9.89
N ASN A 268 20.46 -13.36 10.02
CA ASN A 268 21.44 -13.17 8.98
C ASN A 268 21.53 -14.41 8.10
N PHE A 269 20.98 -14.33 6.90
CA PHE A 269 21.04 -15.39 5.88
C PHE A 269 22.24 -15.22 4.93
N GLY A 270 23.07 -14.19 5.14
CA GLY A 270 24.17 -13.81 4.28
C GLY A 270 23.77 -12.91 3.10
N ASN A 271 24.72 -12.10 2.65
CA ASN A 271 24.49 -11.09 1.61
C ASN A 271 24.10 -11.71 0.26
N GLU A 272 24.69 -12.83 -0.11
CA GLU A 272 24.37 -13.49 -1.38
C GLU A 272 22.91 -13.95 -1.43
N TYR A 273 22.42 -14.58 -0.36
CA TYR A 273 21.03 -14.98 -0.24
C TYR A 273 20.10 -13.76 -0.32
N ALA A 274 20.41 -12.71 0.42
CA ALA A 274 19.60 -11.49 0.44
C ALA A 274 19.58 -10.78 -0.93
N ARG A 275 20.73 -10.67 -1.61
CA ARG A 275 20.79 -10.14 -2.98
C ARG A 275 20.00 -11.00 -3.97
N ASN A 276 20.04 -12.33 -3.83
CA ASN A 276 19.26 -13.20 -4.70
C ASN A 276 17.74 -13.00 -4.48
N SER A 277 17.26 -13.02 -3.24
CA SER A 277 15.87 -12.74 -2.93
C SER A 277 15.43 -11.37 -3.47
N LYS A 278 16.24 -10.33 -3.26
CA LYS A 278 16.02 -8.97 -3.73
C LYS A 278 15.97 -8.89 -5.27
N ARG A 279 16.82 -9.66 -5.98
CA ARG A 279 16.82 -9.74 -7.45
C ARG A 279 15.50 -10.27 -7.99
N TYR A 280 14.96 -11.33 -7.41
CA TYR A 280 13.67 -11.89 -7.81
C TYR A 280 12.49 -10.99 -7.42
N TYR A 281 12.60 -10.33 -6.29
CA TYR A 281 11.63 -9.31 -5.87
C TYR A 281 11.58 -8.13 -6.87
N TYR A 282 12.73 -7.63 -7.33
CA TYR A 282 12.81 -6.59 -8.35
C TYR A 282 12.28 -7.08 -9.70
N ALA A 283 12.54 -8.31 -10.08
CA ALA A 283 12.00 -8.93 -11.29
C ALA A 283 10.47 -9.04 -11.24
N ASN A 284 9.87 -9.34 -10.07
CA ASN A 284 8.42 -9.25 -9.86
C ASN A 284 7.90 -7.82 -10.06
N ILE A 285 8.62 -6.81 -9.57
CA ILE A 285 8.24 -5.40 -9.75
C ILE A 285 8.26 -5.02 -11.23
N THR A 286 9.27 -5.42 -11.99
CA THR A 286 9.32 -5.21 -13.44
C THR A 286 8.17 -5.89 -14.17
N PHE A 287 7.79 -7.09 -13.75
CA PHE A 287 6.63 -7.78 -14.30
C PHE A 287 5.33 -7.02 -14.03
N ILE A 288 5.15 -6.53 -12.81
CA ILE A 288 4.00 -5.69 -12.43
C ILE A 288 4.00 -4.38 -13.23
N ASP A 289 5.16 -3.72 -13.35
CA ASP A 289 5.32 -2.48 -14.11
C ASP A 289 4.86 -2.66 -15.58
N GLU A 290 5.21 -3.78 -16.20
CA GLU A 290 4.74 -4.10 -17.55
C GLU A 290 3.21 -4.25 -17.60
N GLN A 291 2.59 -4.92 -16.61
CA GLN A 291 1.13 -5.03 -16.55
C GLN A 291 0.47 -3.66 -16.31
N ILE A 292 1.05 -2.81 -15.47
CA ILE A 292 0.58 -1.43 -15.28
C ILE A 292 0.67 -0.63 -16.59
N GLY A 293 1.75 -0.81 -17.35
CA GLY A 293 1.89 -0.23 -18.69
C GLY A 293 0.74 -0.64 -19.63
N ARG A 294 0.30 -1.90 -19.59
CA ARG A 294 -0.86 -2.40 -20.34
C ARG A 294 -2.16 -1.73 -19.88
N VAL A 295 -2.38 -1.61 -18.57
CA VAL A 295 -3.55 -0.93 -18.00
C VAL A 295 -3.59 0.53 -18.40
N ILE A 296 -2.47 1.26 -18.31
CA ILE A 296 -2.37 2.67 -18.74
C ILE A 296 -2.67 2.78 -20.25
N LYS A 297 -2.14 1.87 -21.07
CA LYS A 297 -2.43 1.82 -22.49
C LYS A 297 -3.93 1.62 -22.77
N ALA A 298 -4.59 0.71 -22.06
CA ALA A 298 -6.03 0.47 -22.20
C ALA A 298 -6.85 1.73 -21.83
N LEU A 299 -6.46 2.46 -20.78
CA LEU A 299 -7.08 3.75 -20.41
C LEU A 299 -6.90 4.80 -21.51
N LYS A 300 -5.72 4.89 -22.12
CA LYS A 300 -5.44 5.83 -23.23
C LYS A 300 -6.26 5.48 -24.48
N GLU A 301 -6.29 4.22 -24.88
CA GLU A 301 -7.08 3.72 -26.01
C GLU A 301 -8.58 3.92 -25.83
N LYS A 302 -9.07 3.82 -24.59
CA LYS A 302 -10.48 4.06 -24.24
C LYS A 302 -10.82 5.56 -24.10
N GLY A 303 -9.82 6.46 -24.17
CA GLY A 303 -10.01 7.90 -23.98
C GLY A 303 -10.30 8.32 -22.54
N MET A 304 -9.99 7.45 -21.56
CA MET A 304 -10.25 7.70 -20.14
C MET A 304 -9.06 8.32 -19.41
N TYR A 305 -7.83 8.19 -19.94
CA TYR A 305 -6.58 8.52 -19.24
C TYR A 305 -6.51 9.99 -18.81
N ASP A 306 -6.86 10.93 -19.71
CA ASP A 306 -6.73 12.37 -19.44
C ASP A 306 -7.78 12.85 -18.41
N ASN A 307 -8.92 12.19 -18.34
CA ASN A 307 -9.97 12.44 -17.35
C ASN A 307 -9.96 11.42 -16.20
N ALA A 308 -8.78 10.99 -15.78
CA ALA A 308 -8.64 10.06 -14.67
C ALA A 308 -7.67 10.57 -13.60
N LEU A 309 -8.08 10.44 -12.34
CA LEU A 309 -7.17 10.38 -11.19
C LEU A 309 -6.57 8.97 -11.16
N ILE A 310 -5.27 8.85 -11.33
CA ILE A 310 -4.56 7.57 -11.28
C ILE A 310 -3.59 7.61 -10.11
N ILE A 311 -3.73 6.67 -9.20
CA ILE A 311 -2.86 6.55 -8.03
C ILE A 311 -2.18 5.19 -8.04
N PHE A 312 -0.86 5.19 -7.79
CA PHE A 312 -0.08 3.99 -7.53
C PHE A 312 0.51 4.02 -6.13
N VAL A 313 0.25 2.97 -5.34
CA VAL A 313 0.76 2.79 -3.97
C VAL A 313 1.04 1.31 -3.69
N SER A 314 1.69 1.02 -2.55
CA SER A 314 1.70 -0.30 -1.91
C SER A 314 1.01 -0.24 -0.56
N ASP A 315 0.55 -1.40 -0.03
CA ASP A 315 -0.02 -1.44 1.31
C ASP A 315 1.04 -1.36 2.42
N HIS A 316 2.23 -1.89 2.20
CA HIS A 316 3.43 -1.76 3.05
C HIS A 316 4.67 -2.17 2.25
N GLY A 317 5.85 -2.03 2.85
CA GLY A 317 7.11 -2.47 2.26
C GLY A 317 7.54 -3.88 2.69
N ASP A 318 8.83 -4.18 2.42
CA ASP A 318 9.53 -5.39 2.82
C ASP A 318 10.96 -5.05 3.27
N MET A 319 11.38 -5.60 4.40
CA MET A 319 12.74 -5.37 4.94
C MET A 319 13.84 -5.98 4.08
N MET A 320 13.59 -7.10 3.38
CA MET A 320 14.52 -7.74 2.45
C MET A 320 15.93 -7.99 3.03
N GLY A 321 16.01 -8.31 4.33
CA GLY A 321 17.27 -8.54 5.05
C GLY A 321 17.88 -7.28 5.69
N ASP A 322 17.36 -6.09 5.43
CA ASP A 322 17.83 -4.86 6.08
C ASP A 322 17.73 -4.98 7.60
N HIS A 323 18.79 -4.61 8.33
CA HIS A 323 18.90 -4.73 9.78
C HIS A 323 18.67 -6.16 10.32
N TYR A 324 18.96 -7.19 9.49
CA TYR A 324 18.65 -8.60 9.75
C TYR A 324 17.16 -8.92 9.87
N HIS A 325 16.27 -8.03 9.38
CA HIS A 325 14.83 -8.24 9.35
C HIS A 325 14.34 -8.63 7.95
N TRP A 326 13.29 -9.40 7.92
CA TRP A 326 12.63 -9.87 6.71
C TRP A 326 11.13 -9.56 6.78
N ARG A 327 10.53 -9.36 5.62
CA ARG A 327 9.09 -9.05 5.51
C ARG A 327 8.76 -7.66 6.10
N LYS A 328 7.76 -7.53 6.94
CA LYS A 328 7.07 -6.29 7.37
C LYS A 328 6.83 -6.26 8.87
N THR A 329 6.03 -5.31 9.33
CA THR A 329 5.60 -5.05 10.71
C THR A 329 6.58 -4.27 11.57
N TYR A 330 7.71 -3.84 11.01
CA TYR A 330 8.77 -3.11 11.71
C TYR A 330 8.65 -1.60 11.47
N PRO A 331 9.21 -0.75 12.36
CA PRO A 331 9.12 0.72 12.22
C PRO A 331 10.05 1.31 11.15
N TYR A 332 10.89 0.49 10.54
CA TYR A 332 11.94 0.92 9.63
C TYR A 332 11.44 1.16 8.20
N GLU A 333 12.19 1.98 7.44
CA GLU A 333 11.81 2.41 6.08
C GLU A 333 11.52 1.23 5.14
N GLY A 334 12.28 0.15 5.22
CA GLY A 334 12.00 -1.04 4.40
C GLY A 334 10.57 -1.56 4.54
N SER A 335 9.97 -1.41 5.72
CA SER A 335 8.62 -1.88 6.06
C SER A 335 7.56 -0.79 5.92
N THR A 336 7.84 0.45 6.35
CA THR A 336 6.84 1.53 6.49
C THR A 336 6.76 2.45 5.28
N HIS A 337 7.88 2.68 4.58
CA HIS A 337 7.94 3.56 3.42
C HIS A 337 7.47 2.83 2.16
N ILE A 338 6.52 3.43 1.45
CA ILE A 338 5.86 2.88 0.26
C ILE A 338 5.99 3.81 -0.94
N PRO A 339 5.92 3.30 -2.18
CA PRO A 339 5.78 4.16 -3.35
C PRO A 339 4.45 4.90 -3.31
N TYR A 340 4.44 6.18 -3.73
CA TYR A 340 3.24 6.98 -3.74
C TYR A 340 3.27 7.95 -4.93
N ILE A 341 2.58 7.58 -6.02
CA ILE A 341 2.53 8.32 -7.28
C ILE A 341 1.09 8.71 -7.56
N VAL A 342 0.83 9.98 -7.88
CA VAL A 342 -0.51 10.46 -8.21
C VAL A 342 -0.49 11.30 -9.48
N LYS A 343 -1.26 10.88 -10.48
CA LYS A 343 -1.54 11.64 -11.69
C LYS A 343 -2.98 12.13 -11.63
N TRP A 344 -3.19 13.45 -11.60
CA TRP A 344 -4.52 14.07 -11.61
C TRP A 344 -5.13 14.13 -13.01
N PRO A 345 -6.48 14.28 -13.11
CA PRO A 345 -7.12 14.63 -14.37
C PRO A 345 -6.50 15.90 -14.97
N ALA A 346 -6.40 15.97 -16.29
CA ALA A 346 -5.81 17.11 -16.98
C ALA A 346 -6.49 18.47 -16.64
N ALA A 347 -7.80 18.43 -16.35
CA ALA A 347 -8.57 19.60 -15.94
C ALA A 347 -8.07 20.25 -14.64
N GLU A 348 -7.43 19.47 -13.75
CA GLU A 348 -6.89 19.97 -12.48
C GLU A 348 -5.60 20.79 -12.65
N LYS A 349 -4.94 20.70 -13.81
CA LYS A 349 -3.72 21.46 -14.15
C LYS A 349 -2.61 21.32 -13.09
N VAL A 350 -2.49 20.14 -12.48
CA VAL A 350 -1.37 19.84 -11.58
C VAL A 350 -0.10 19.66 -12.41
N LEU A 351 0.93 20.42 -12.09
CA LEU A 351 2.22 20.29 -12.77
C LEU A 351 2.98 19.09 -12.19
N PRO A 352 3.62 18.28 -13.04
CA PRO A 352 4.45 17.16 -12.57
C PRO A 352 5.57 17.64 -11.64
N GLY A 353 5.87 16.84 -10.62
CA GLY A 353 6.93 17.19 -9.67
C GLY A 353 7.08 16.23 -8.51
N LYS A 354 7.94 16.60 -7.56
CA LYS A 354 8.17 15.86 -6.32
C LYS A 354 7.66 16.67 -5.12
N VAL A 355 7.09 15.97 -4.14
CA VAL A 355 6.57 16.57 -2.91
C VAL A 355 7.16 15.81 -1.73
N ASP A 356 7.84 16.53 -0.82
CA ASP A 356 8.50 15.96 0.36
C ASP A 356 7.59 15.91 1.61
N ALA A 357 6.41 16.51 1.56
CA ALA A 357 5.49 16.44 2.68
C ALA A 357 5.05 14.99 2.93
N PRO A 358 4.97 14.54 4.20
CA PRO A 358 4.60 13.18 4.53
C PRO A 358 3.12 12.91 4.21
N VAL A 359 2.87 11.83 3.49
CA VAL A 359 1.53 11.35 3.08
C VAL A 359 1.39 9.86 3.41
N GLU A 360 0.16 9.38 3.48
CA GLU A 360 -0.11 7.99 3.80
C GLU A 360 -1.40 7.43 3.19
N LEU A 361 -1.66 6.14 3.39
CA LEU A 361 -2.76 5.43 2.75
C LEU A 361 -4.15 5.95 3.16
N ARG A 362 -4.34 6.46 4.38
CA ARG A 362 -5.62 7.07 4.80
C ARG A 362 -5.96 8.35 4.03
N ASP A 363 -4.99 8.95 3.31
CA ASP A 363 -5.22 10.13 2.47
C ASP A 363 -5.91 9.80 1.13
N LEU A 364 -5.99 8.51 0.77
CA LEU A 364 -6.60 8.07 -0.48
C LEU A 364 -8.11 8.36 -0.50
N LEU A 365 -8.84 7.91 0.50
CA LEU A 365 -10.30 8.09 0.53
C LEU A 365 -10.71 9.57 0.47
N PRO A 366 -10.19 10.49 1.29
CA PRO A 366 -10.53 11.92 1.17
C PRO A 366 -10.12 12.52 -0.18
N THR A 367 -9.03 12.04 -0.81
CA THR A 367 -8.64 12.47 -2.16
C THR A 367 -9.66 12.01 -3.22
N PHE A 368 -10.19 10.80 -3.10
CA PHE A 368 -11.24 10.30 -3.99
C PHE A 368 -12.53 11.08 -3.82
N LEU A 369 -12.96 11.37 -2.58
CA LEU A 369 -14.14 12.15 -2.30
C LEU A 369 -14.04 13.58 -2.84
N GLU A 370 -12.88 14.24 -2.65
CA GLU A 370 -12.61 15.56 -3.23
C GLU A 370 -12.72 15.53 -4.76
N THR A 371 -12.12 14.52 -5.41
CA THR A 371 -12.19 14.31 -6.87
C THR A 371 -13.61 14.06 -7.34
N ALA A 372 -14.43 13.39 -6.54
CA ALA A 372 -15.84 13.14 -6.81
C ALA A 372 -16.75 14.36 -6.47
N GLY A 373 -16.18 15.45 -5.95
CA GLY A 373 -16.95 16.62 -5.52
C GLY A 373 -17.80 16.38 -4.27
N VAL A 374 -17.43 15.38 -3.46
CA VAL A 374 -18.10 15.03 -2.20
C VAL A 374 -17.35 15.68 -1.02
N THR A 375 -18.10 16.24 -0.09
CA THR A 375 -17.52 16.82 1.13
C THR A 375 -16.88 15.72 1.97
N VAL A 376 -15.60 15.89 2.29
CA VAL A 376 -14.85 14.99 3.18
C VAL A 376 -15.39 15.12 4.61
N PRO A 377 -15.74 14.02 5.30
CA PRO A 377 -16.15 14.06 6.70
C PRO A 377 -15.08 14.70 7.60
N THR A 378 -15.52 15.56 8.52
CA THR A 378 -14.60 16.34 9.38
C THR A 378 -13.88 15.51 10.45
N ASP A 379 -14.39 14.33 10.76
CA ASP A 379 -13.80 13.35 11.69
C ASP A 379 -12.98 12.26 10.96
N MET A 380 -12.66 12.44 9.68
CA MET A 380 -11.73 11.60 8.94
C MET A 380 -10.29 12.09 9.19
N ASP A 381 -9.37 11.17 9.50
CA ASP A 381 -7.97 11.51 9.78
C ASP A 381 -7.16 11.82 8.52
N GLY A 382 -7.52 11.15 7.43
CA GLY A 382 -6.94 11.37 6.12
C GLY A 382 -7.25 12.78 5.58
N ARG A 383 -6.41 13.27 4.69
CA ARG A 383 -6.53 14.61 4.08
C ARG A 383 -6.41 14.53 2.57
N PRO A 384 -7.22 15.29 1.82
CA PRO A 384 -7.14 15.31 0.36
C PRO A 384 -5.81 15.88 -0.11
N LEU A 385 -5.25 15.30 -1.17
CA LEU A 385 -3.89 15.56 -1.64
C LEU A 385 -3.78 16.68 -2.68
N LEU A 386 -4.90 17.14 -3.28
CA LEU A 386 -4.86 18.05 -4.41
C LEU A 386 -4.23 19.40 -4.08
N ALA A 387 -4.60 19.99 -2.93
CA ALA A 387 -4.00 21.27 -2.49
C ALA A 387 -2.51 21.13 -2.22
N LEU A 388 -2.07 19.98 -1.68
CA LEU A 388 -0.65 19.68 -1.47
C LEU A 388 0.10 19.55 -2.80
N ALA A 389 -0.49 18.84 -3.76
CA ALA A 389 0.06 18.69 -5.11
C ALA A 389 0.19 20.01 -5.89
N LYS A 390 -0.77 20.93 -5.68
CA LYS A 390 -0.75 22.28 -6.27
C LYS A 390 0.15 23.26 -5.51
N GLY A 391 0.76 22.85 -4.39
CA GLY A 391 1.55 23.74 -3.53
C GLY A 391 0.75 24.81 -2.80
N THR A 392 -0.56 24.63 -2.65
CA THR A 392 -1.49 25.59 -2.02
C THR A 392 -1.95 25.17 -0.61
N ALA A 393 -1.52 24.01 -0.14
CA ALA A 393 -1.87 23.55 1.21
C ALA A 393 -1.23 24.42 2.28
N THR A 394 -2.04 25.01 3.19
CA THR A 394 -1.58 25.92 4.25
C THR A 394 -1.36 25.22 5.58
N ASN A 395 -2.08 24.12 5.86
CA ASN A 395 -2.08 23.43 7.15
C ASN A 395 -1.89 21.91 6.98
N TRP A 396 -0.82 21.49 6.29
CA TRP A 396 -0.53 20.06 6.18
C TRP A 396 -0.02 19.52 7.53
N ARG A 397 -0.27 18.21 7.76
CA ARG A 397 0.23 17.57 8.98
C ARG A 397 1.75 17.62 9.04
N LYS A 398 2.29 17.83 10.23
CA LYS A 398 3.73 17.84 10.45
C LYS A 398 4.28 16.42 10.58
N TYR A 399 3.53 15.55 11.24
CA TYR A 399 3.95 14.17 11.49
C TYR A 399 2.93 13.18 10.96
N ILE A 400 3.42 12.01 10.57
CA ILE A 400 2.64 10.78 10.42
C ILE A 400 2.92 9.90 11.63
N ASP A 401 1.84 9.36 12.19
CA ASP A 401 1.85 8.31 13.20
C ASP A 401 1.94 6.95 12.54
N LEU A 402 2.87 6.13 13.01
CA LEU A 402 3.09 4.77 12.58
C LEU A 402 2.99 3.87 13.81
N GLU A 403 2.41 2.67 13.66
CA GLU A 403 2.33 1.71 14.77
C GLU A 403 2.17 0.27 14.28
N HIS A 404 2.49 -0.67 15.13
CA HIS A 404 2.10 -2.07 14.91
C HIS A 404 1.99 -2.82 16.25
N ALA A 405 0.88 -3.53 16.43
CA ALA A 405 0.72 -4.48 17.53
C ALA A 405 1.69 -5.66 17.35
N THR A 406 1.99 -6.35 18.45
CA THR A 406 2.94 -7.47 18.48
C THR A 406 2.75 -8.44 17.32
N CYS A 407 3.82 -8.63 16.56
CA CYS A 407 3.88 -9.60 15.48
C CYS A 407 5.33 -10.10 15.33
N TYR A 408 5.52 -11.38 15.06
CA TYR A 408 6.79 -12.09 14.89
C TYR A 408 7.67 -12.20 16.13
N SER A 409 7.71 -11.19 16.99
CA SER A 409 8.48 -11.13 18.23
C SER A 409 7.65 -10.40 19.29
N ALA A 410 7.77 -10.79 20.56
CA ALA A 410 7.09 -10.14 21.68
C ALA A 410 7.47 -8.64 21.77
N ASP A 411 8.72 -8.31 21.46
CA ASP A 411 9.22 -6.94 21.54
C ASP A 411 8.75 -6.05 20.36
N ASN A 412 8.23 -6.65 19.28
CA ASN A 412 7.77 -5.92 18.10
C ASN A 412 6.35 -5.35 18.33
N TYR A 413 6.21 -4.54 19.39
CA TYR A 413 5.03 -3.75 19.71
C TYR A 413 5.46 -2.30 19.91
N TRP A 414 5.15 -1.45 18.95
CA TRP A 414 5.74 -0.13 18.85
C TRP A 414 4.79 0.90 18.25
N CYS A 415 5.09 2.18 18.50
CA CYS A 415 4.60 3.31 17.73
C CYS A 415 5.75 4.23 17.34
N ALA A 416 5.57 4.99 16.27
CA ALA A 416 6.56 5.94 15.78
C ALA A 416 5.90 7.20 15.24
N LEU A 417 6.67 8.29 15.20
CA LEU A 417 6.32 9.53 14.52
C LEU A 417 7.41 9.89 13.53
N THR A 418 7.02 10.33 12.35
CA THR A 418 7.96 10.86 11.35
C THR A 418 7.40 12.07 10.62
N ASP A 419 8.28 13.02 10.29
CA ASP A 419 8.02 14.13 9.37
C ASP A 419 8.74 13.95 8.02
N GLY A 420 9.27 12.75 7.76
CA GLY A 420 10.12 12.44 6.62
C GLY A 420 11.58 12.87 6.79
N LYS A 421 11.92 13.61 7.85
CA LYS A 421 13.29 14.08 8.15
C LYS A 421 13.85 13.49 9.44
N ILE A 422 13.00 13.25 10.39
CA ILE A 422 13.30 12.55 11.65
C ILE A 422 12.26 11.47 11.83
N LYS A 423 12.70 10.32 12.34
CA LYS A 423 11.83 9.26 12.83
C LYS A 423 12.16 8.95 14.27
N TYR A 424 11.13 8.95 15.13
CA TYR A 424 11.21 8.57 16.53
C TYR A 424 10.34 7.34 16.76
N VAL A 425 10.90 6.32 17.42
CA VAL A 425 10.22 5.04 17.72
C VAL A 425 10.18 4.83 19.23
N TRP A 426 9.03 4.39 19.71
CA TRP A 426 8.79 3.95 21.08
C TRP A 426 8.31 2.51 21.10
N TYR A 427 9.03 1.63 21.82
CA TYR A 427 8.63 0.24 22.01
C TYR A 427 7.86 0.07 23.31
N PHE A 428 6.60 -0.36 23.20
CA PHE A 428 5.68 -0.39 24.35
C PHE A 428 6.08 -1.37 25.44
N HIS A 429 6.62 -2.56 25.10
CA HIS A 429 6.97 -3.57 26.11
C HIS A 429 8.28 -3.31 26.82
N THR A 430 9.22 -2.68 26.17
CA THR A 430 10.58 -2.49 26.71
C THR A 430 10.87 -1.08 27.17
N GLY A 431 10.12 -0.07 26.67
CA GLY A 431 10.47 1.32 26.84
C GLY A 431 11.71 1.74 26.04
N GLU A 432 12.17 0.90 25.11
CA GLU A 432 13.28 1.24 24.20
C GLU A 432 12.85 2.37 23.27
N GLU A 433 13.78 3.29 23.03
CA GLU A 433 13.59 4.40 22.10
C GLU A 433 14.62 4.34 20.98
N GLN A 434 14.20 4.74 19.78
CA GLN A 434 15.12 4.95 18.66
C GLN A 434 14.84 6.31 18.02
N LEU A 435 15.90 6.95 17.51
CA LEU A 435 15.82 8.21 16.78
C LEU A 435 16.71 8.15 15.56
N PHE A 436 16.14 8.42 14.39
CA PHE A 436 16.87 8.39 13.12
C PHE A 436 16.77 9.74 12.40
N ASP A 437 17.92 10.24 11.91
CA ASP A 437 17.99 11.43 11.04
C ASP A 437 17.85 10.97 9.56
N MET A 438 16.63 10.95 9.06
CA MET A 438 16.29 10.44 7.74
C MET A 438 16.91 11.24 6.57
N VAL A 439 17.39 12.45 6.83
CA VAL A 439 18.07 13.29 5.81
C VAL A 439 19.52 12.87 5.65
N LYS A 440 20.22 12.61 6.77
CA LYS A 440 21.65 12.24 6.76
C LYS A 440 21.87 10.74 6.68
N ASP A 441 20.92 9.99 7.21
CA ASP A 441 20.96 8.54 7.32
C ASP A 441 19.59 7.95 6.89
N PRO A 442 19.22 8.04 5.62
CA PRO A 442 17.95 7.53 5.11
C PRO A 442 17.81 6.00 5.17
N LYS A 443 18.89 5.30 5.56
CA LYS A 443 18.91 3.84 5.72
C LYS A 443 18.92 3.41 7.20
N GLU A 444 18.73 4.35 8.14
CA GLU A 444 18.58 4.07 9.58
C GLU A 444 19.75 3.26 10.16
N LEU A 445 20.99 3.56 9.70
CA LEU A 445 22.20 2.85 10.12
C LEU A 445 22.65 3.23 11.52
N HIS A 446 22.28 4.42 11.99
CA HIS A 446 22.73 4.95 13.28
C HIS A 446 21.53 5.36 14.16
N ASN A 447 21.36 4.68 15.31
CA ASN A 447 20.40 5.10 16.33
C ASN A 447 20.94 6.27 17.14
N ALA A 448 20.46 7.47 16.84
CA ALA A 448 20.90 8.74 17.43
C ALA A 448 20.29 9.07 18.81
N VAL A 449 19.56 8.16 19.44
CA VAL A 449 18.83 8.41 20.71
C VAL A 449 19.75 8.89 21.84
N ASN A 450 21.00 8.43 21.87
CA ASN A 450 22.01 8.82 22.86
C ASN A 450 22.97 9.91 22.38
N ASP A 451 22.81 10.42 21.18
CA ASP A 451 23.68 11.42 20.61
C ASP A 451 23.34 12.82 21.15
N LYS A 452 24.27 13.45 21.82
CA LYS A 452 24.09 14.77 22.47
C LYS A 452 23.60 15.85 21.51
N LYS A 453 23.99 15.80 20.23
CA LYS A 453 23.55 16.77 19.21
C LYS A 453 22.06 16.71 18.90
N TYR A 454 21.42 15.55 19.12
CA TYR A 454 19.97 15.37 18.91
C TYR A 454 19.13 15.53 20.19
N LYS A 455 19.74 15.84 21.36
CA LYS A 455 19.04 15.95 22.65
C LYS A 455 17.76 16.82 22.59
N LYS A 456 17.85 17.99 21.94
CA LYS A 456 16.70 18.90 21.80
C LYS A 456 15.63 18.25 20.91
N ARG A 457 16.03 17.69 19.79
CA ARG A 457 15.09 17.06 18.83
C ARG A 457 14.41 15.82 19.45
N LEU A 458 15.15 15.02 20.20
CA LEU A 458 14.59 13.88 20.94
C LEU A 458 13.53 14.34 21.96
N ALA A 459 13.78 15.41 22.72
CA ALA A 459 12.81 15.95 23.65
C ALA A 459 11.54 16.44 22.95
N GLU A 460 11.67 17.10 21.80
CA GLU A 460 10.54 17.51 20.96
C GLU A 460 9.72 16.29 20.51
N MET A 461 10.37 15.26 20.00
CA MET A 461 9.70 14.04 19.47
C MET A 461 9.01 13.26 20.59
N ARG A 462 9.61 13.16 21.78
CA ARG A 462 8.96 12.57 22.97
C ARG A 462 7.70 13.34 23.35
N SER A 463 7.77 14.67 23.39
CA SER A 463 6.61 15.52 23.69
C SER A 463 5.48 15.32 22.66
N GLU A 464 5.81 15.25 21.38
CA GLU A 464 4.84 14.97 20.31
C GLU A 464 4.23 13.57 20.44
N MET A 465 5.02 12.56 20.79
CA MET A 465 4.53 11.21 21.03
C MET A 465 3.58 11.15 22.25
N VAL A 466 3.94 11.82 23.34
CA VAL A 466 3.06 11.97 24.52
C VAL A 466 1.73 12.62 24.09
N ARG A 467 1.78 13.71 23.33
CA ARG A 467 0.58 14.39 22.83
C ARG A 467 -0.27 13.46 21.95
N HIS A 468 0.37 12.73 21.04
CA HIS A 468 -0.29 11.79 20.13
C HIS A 468 -0.99 10.65 20.89
N LEU A 469 -0.32 10.05 21.88
CA LEU A 469 -0.85 8.91 22.61
C LEU A 469 -1.79 9.30 23.77
N SER A 470 -1.90 10.58 24.14
CA SER A 470 -2.73 11.03 25.27
C SER A 470 -4.22 10.73 25.07
N GLU A 471 -4.72 10.71 23.84
CA GLU A 471 -6.11 10.31 23.53
C GLU A 471 -6.43 8.87 23.92
N ARG A 472 -5.40 8.01 24.06
CA ARG A 472 -5.53 6.58 24.37
C ARG A 472 -5.66 6.30 25.87
N GLY A 473 -5.52 7.34 26.73
CA GLY A 473 -5.69 7.26 28.18
C GLY A 473 -4.43 6.88 28.95
N GLU A 474 -4.60 6.70 30.28
CA GLU A 474 -3.50 6.51 31.23
C GLU A 474 -2.70 5.22 31.02
N GLU A 475 -3.24 4.25 30.29
CA GLU A 475 -2.49 3.04 29.93
C GLU A 475 -1.37 3.30 28.91
N PHE A 476 -1.41 4.45 28.20
CA PHE A 476 -0.42 4.85 27.21
C PHE A 476 0.41 6.06 27.64
N VAL A 477 -0.23 7.03 28.33
CA VAL A 477 0.41 8.24 28.83
C VAL A 477 -0.11 8.51 30.23
N LYS A 478 0.82 8.57 31.21
CA LYS A 478 0.52 8.91 32.61
C LYS A 478 1.47 9.99 33.11
N ASP A 479 0.94 10.99 33.75
CA ASP A 479 1.71 12.12 34.30
C ASP A 479 2.66 12.80 33.29
N GLY A 480 2.20 12.87 32.02
CA GLY A 480 2.98 13.41 30.90
C GLY A 480 4.15 12.53 30.43
N GLN A 481 4.15 11.25 30.77
CA GLN A 481 5.18 10.28 30.41
C GLN A 481 4.59 9.11 29.62
N LEU A 482 5.38 8.56 28.68
CA LEU A 482 5.03 7.33 27.97
C LEU A 482 5.06 6.14 28.94
N VAL A 483 4.07 5.26 28.84
CA VAL A 483 3.91 4.10 29.74
C VAL A 483 4.42 2.82 29.06
N VAL A 484 5.29 2.09 29.78
CA VAL A 484 5.66 0.72 29.39
C VAL A 484 4.48 -0.21 29.64
N ARG A 485 4.06 -0.98 28.64
CA ARG A 485 2.87 -1.81 28.69
C ARG A 485 3.21 -3.29 28.64
N GLU A 486 2.62 -4.08 29.51
CA GLU A 486 2.79 -5.54 29.51
C GLU A 486 1.88 -6.23 28.48
N LYS A 487 0.72 -5.62 28.19
CA LYS A 487 -0.30 -6.21 27.31
C LYS A 487 -0.29 -5.59 25.92
N THR A 488 -0.24 -6.43 24.91
CA THR A 488 -0.49 -6.03 23.51
C THR A 488 -1.97 -5.75 23.28
N MET A 489 -2.26 -4.74 22.45
CA MET A 489 -3.60 -4.44 21.99
C MET A 489 -3.63 -4.61 20.46
N LEU A 490 -4.25 -5.66 19.96
CA LEU A 490 -4.44 -5.89 18.52
C LEU A 490 -5.69 -5.18 17.99
N TYR A 491 -6.76 -5.24 18.76
CA TYR A 491 -8.01 -4.55 18.45
C TYR A 491 -8.24 -3.45 19.47
N GLY A 492 -8.23 -2.20 19.01
CA GLY A 492 -8.49 -1.03 19.84
C GLY A 492 -9.99 -0.86 20.19
N PRO A 493 -10.31 0.10 21.06
CA PRO A 493 -11.70 0.33 21.49
C PRO A 493 -12.63 0.76 20.34
N ASN A 494 -12.06 1.34 19.28
CA ASN A 494 -12.81 1.79 18.10
C ASN A 494 -13.01 0.69 17.05
N TYR A 495 -12.43 -0.49 17.23
CA TYR A 495 -12.68 -1.61 16.30
C TYR A 495 -14.16 -1.98 16.32
N PRO A 496 -14.83 -2.05 15.15
CA PRO A 496 -16.25 -2.36 15.10
C PRO A 496 -16.52 -3.73 15.69
N LYS A 497 -17.30 -3.79 16.78
CA LYS A 497 -17.69 -5.05 17.41
C LYS A 497 -18.64 -5.81 16.48
N LYS A 498 -18.40 -7.10 16.28
CA LYS A 498 -19.37 -7.97 15.64
C LYS A 498 -20.69 -7.85 16.41
N LYS A 499 -21.77 -7.43 15.73
CA LYS A 499 -23.13 -7.42 16.28
C LYS A 499 -23.63 -8.84 16.46
#